data_704221f4f4447ae801855fcbe7dca707
#
_entry.id   704221f4f4447ae801855fcbe7dca707
#
_cell.length_a   1.000
_cell.length_b   1.000
_cell.length_c   1.000
_cell.angle_alpha   90.00
_cell.angle_beta   90.00
_cell.angle_gamma   90.00
#
_symmetry.space_group_name_H-M   'P 1'
#
loop_
_entity.id
_entity.type
_entity.pdbx_description
1 polymer ?
#
loop_
_entity_poly.entity_id
_entity_poly.type
_entity_poly.pdbx_seq_one_letter_code
_entity_poly.pdbx_strand_id
1 'polypeptide(L)'
;MRLSLAIVLAVAIAVAVYAVKRPDDSPAHATGSATLVGDSLNVGIEPYLGDELPGWRVDAHDRVGRATQEGIDELRSLGGGLAPVVVVSLGTNDSDGSEPEFRKLVNQAVAIVGPRRCLVWATVVRDGAPRTGFNQVLEDARSEHPNVRLVEWAALVGDDGELLAGDLVHGTPEGYARRAEETARAIRDCPAA
;
A
#
# COMPACT_ATOMS: atom_id res chain seq x y z
N MET A 1 20.77 89.23 -3.01
CA MET A 1 19.95 88.41 -3.90
C MET A 1 20.69 87.06 -4.13
N ARG A 2 20.35 86.01 -3.45
CA ARG A 2 20.97 84.67 -3.62
C ARG A 2 19.82 83.69 -3.92
N LEU A 3 19.80 83.20 -5.16
CA LEU A 3 18.88 82.17 -5.59
C LEU A 3 19.34 80.84 -5.05
N SER A 4 18.53 80.20 -4.22
CA SER A 4 18.78 78.84 -3.80
C SER A 4 18.03 77.82 -4.70
N LEU A 5 18.78 77.12 -5.46
CA LEU A 5 18.28 76.02 -6.35
C LEU A 5 18.01 74.76 -5.52
N ALA A 6 16.76 74.41 -5.33
CA ALA A 6 16.37 73.20 -4.70
C ALA A 6 16.37 72.09 -5.75
N ILE A 7 17.31 71.13 -5.60
CA ILE A 7 17.35 69.92 -6.41
C ILE A 7 16.41 68.89 -5.76
N VAL A 8 15.31 68.58 -6.42
CA VAL A 8 14.41 67.49 -6.06
C VAL A 8 14.97 66.20 -6.61
N LEU A 9 15.54 65.39 -5.74
CA LEU A 9 16.03 64.06 -6.08
C LEU A 9 14.85 63.09 -6.05
N ALA A 10 14.33 62.72 -7.21
CA ALA A 10 13.31 61.67 -7.32
C ALA A 10 13.99 60.30 -7.21
N VAL A 11 13.84 59.62 -6.04
CA VAL A 11 14.26 58.22 -5.88
C VAL A 11 13.16 57.34 -6.44
N ALA A 12 13.40 56.81 -7.63
CA ALA A 12 12.56 55.76 -8.19
C ALA A 12 12.89 54.41 -7.48
N ILE A 13 12.04 54.01 -6.55
CA ILE A 13 12.12 52.68 -5.96
C ILE A 13 11.56 51.67 -6.95
N ALA A 14 12.41 50.97 -7.67
CA ALA A 14 12.05 49.80 -8.46
C ALA A 14 11.71 48.67 -7.51
N VAL A 15 10.42 48.44 -7.25
CA VAL A 15 9.95 47.22 -6.57
C VAL A 15 10.05 46.08 -7.56
N ALA A 16 11.16 45.33 -7.51
CA ALA A 16 11.27 44.04 -8.18
C ALA A 16 10.32 43.06 -7.50
N VAL A 17 9.13 42.87 -8.07
CA VAL A 17 8.24 41.79 -7.68
C VAL A 17 8.91 40.50 -8.12
N TYR A 18 9.64 39.86 -7.22
CA TYR A 18 10.03 38.47 -7.40
C TYR A 18 8.76 37.62 -7.36
N ALA A 19 8.26 37.27 -8.53
CA ALA A 19 7.28 36.19 -8.67
C ALA A 19 7.96 34.89 -8.18
N VAL A 20 7.79 34.59 -6.90
CA VAL A 20 8.07 33.27 -6.40
C VAL A 20 7.13 32.34 -7.16
N LYS A 21 7.67 31.63 -8.14
CA LYS A 21 6.95 30.56 -8.85
C LYS A 21 6.57 29.55 -7.78
N ARG A 22 5.31 29.58 -7.32
CA ARG A 22 4.76 28.55 -6.45
C ARG A 22 4.96 27.23 -7.20
N PRO A 23 5.40 26.14 -6.52
CA PRO A 23 5.32 24.84 -7.12
C PRO A 23 3.92 24.67 -7.67
N ASP A 24 3.83 24.14 -8.87
CA ASP A 24 2.58 23.92 -9.58
C ASP A 24 1.70 23.01 -8.70
N ASP A 25 0.71 23.60 -8.00
CA ASP A 25 -0.28 22.89 -7.18
C ASP A 25 -1.35 22.21 -8.06
N SER A 26 -1.08 22.01 -9.34
CA SER A 26 -1.89 21.11 -10.14
C SER A 26 -1.83 19.75 -9.48
N PRO A 27 -2.97 19.09 -9.15
CA PRO A 27 -2.93 17.75 -8.59
C PRO A 27 -2.14 16.90 -9.57
N ALA A 28 -0.95 16.46 -9.15
CA ALA A 28 -0.14 15.56 -9.94
C ALA A 28 -1.06 14.40 -10.32
N HIS A 29 -1.23 14.14 -11.61
CA HIS A 29 -2.01 13.01 -12.06
C HIS A 29 -1.40 11.78 -11.40
N ALA A 30 -2.21 11.06 -10.59
CA ALA A 30 -1.74 9.89 -9.88
C ALA A 30 -1.14 8.91 -10.89
N THR A 31 0.10 8.46 -10.64
CA THR A 31 0.79 7.47 -11.47
C THR A 31 0.06 6.13 -11.48
N GLY A 32 -0.74 5.87 -10.42
CA GLY A 32 -1.57 4.70 -10.27
C GLY A 32 -2.53 4.83 -9.10
N SER A 33 -3.34 3.82 -8.89
CA SER A 33 -4.18 3.72 -7.69
C SER A 33 -4.26 2.29 -7.18
N ALA A 34 -4.32 2.16 -5.86
CA ALA A 34 -4.45 0.90 -5.15
C ALA A 34 -5.55 0.98 -4.09
N THR A 35 -6.33 -0.09 -3.95
CA THR A 35 -7.23 -0.31 -2.81
C THR A 35 -6.61 -1.34 -1.90
N LEU A 36 -6.49 -1.03 -0.61
CA LEU A 36 -6.00 -1.94 0.41
C LEU A 36 -7.17 -2.51 1.20
N VAL A 37 -7.17 -3.82 1.42
CA VAL A 37 -8.09 -4.50 2.33
C VAL A 37 -7.31 -5.49 3.17
N GLY A 38 -7.11 -5.16 4.45
CA GLY A 38 -6.26 -5.97 5.31
C GLY A 38 -6.60 -5.89 6.79
N ASP A 39 -5.72 -6.50 7.55
CA ASP A 39 -5.74 -6.53 9.01
C ASP A 39 -4.74 -5.54 9.62
N SER A 40 -4.32 -5.77 10.87
CA SER A 40 -3.34 -4.93 11.57
C SER A 40 -1.99 -4.83 10.86
N LEU A 41 -1.62 -5.82 10.06
CA LEU A 41 -0.35 -5.80 9.33
C LEU A 41 -0.38 -4.80 8.17
N ASN A 42 -1.53 -4.60 7.53
CA ASN A 42 -1.70 -3.52 6.56
C ASN A 42 -1.76 -2.15 7.22
N VAL A 43 -2.53 -2.01 8.33
CA VAL A 43 -2.52 -0.77 9.12
C VAL A 43 -1.08 -0.37 9.49
N GLY A 44 -0.23 -1.34 9.82
CA GLY A 44 1.17 -1.09 10.18
C GLY A 44 2.03 -0.56 9.03
N ILE A 45 1.74 -0.90 7.78
CA ILE A 45 2.51 -0.41 6.61
C ILE A 45 2.00 0.94 6.07
N GLU A 46 0.78 1.35 6.37
CA GLU A 46 0.19 2.60 5.84
C GLU A 46 1.11 3.82 5.98
N PRO A 47 1.78 4.06 7.14
CA PRO A 47 2.65 5.22 7.32
C PRO A 47 3.87 5.24 6.37
N TYR A 48 4.27 4.09 5.84
CA TYR A 48 5.46 3.94 5.00
C TYR A 48 5.15 3.94 3.50
N LEU A 49 3.90 3.61 3.13
CA LEU A 49 3.52 3.45 1.72
C LEU A 49 3.61 4.74 0.91
N GLY A 50 3.42 5.90 1.54
CA GLY A 50 3.49 7.19 0.85
C GLY A 50 4.87 7.45 0.24
N ASP A 51 5.93 7.11 0.96
CA ASP A 51 7.32 7.25 0.52
C ASP A 51 7.66 6.20 -0.55
N GLU A 52 7.11 4.99 -0.43
CA GLU A 52 7.34 3.89 -1.36
C GLU A 52 6.55 4.01 -2.68
N LEU A 53 5.42 4.73 -2.66
CA LEU A 53 4.51 4.89 -3.80
C LEU A 53 4.27 6.37 -4.14
N PRO A 54 5.33 7.16 -4.47
CA PRO A 54 5.17 8.56 -4.76
C PRO A 54 4.24 8.77 -5.96
N GLY A 55 3.21 9.63 -5.77
CA GLY A 55 2.22 9.93 -6.80
C GLY A 55 1.12 8.88 -6.98
N TRP A 56 1.07 7.84 -6.17
CA TRP A 56 -0.06 6.91 -6.15
C TRP A 56 -1.19 7.40 -5.25
N ARG A 57 -2.42 7.07 -5.62
CA ARG A 57 -3.57 7.20 -4.74
C ARG A 57 -3.83 5.86 -4.06
N VAL A 58 -3.68 5.80 -2.76
CA VAL A 58 -3.95 4.61 -1.94
C VAL A 58 -5.24 4.84 -1.16
N ASP A 59 -6.18 3.93 -1.32
CA ASP A 59 -7.46 3.90 -0.60
C ASP A 59 -7.47 2.70 0.34
N ALA A 60 -7.28 2.97 1.64
CA ALA A 60 -7.11 1.93 2.65
C ALA A 60 -8.41 1.64 3.39
N HIS A 61 -8.85 0.40 3.34
CA HIS A 61 -9.98 -0.18 4.04
C HIS A 61 -9.50 -1.23 5.05
N ASP A 62 -8.42 -0.91 5.75
CA ASP A 62 -7.76 -1.83 6.68
C ASP A 62 -8.40 -1.76 8.08
N ARG A 63 -8.38 -2.88 8.81
CA ARG A 63 -8.96 -2.96 10.15
C ARG A 63 -8.24 -3.99 11.01
N VAL A 64 -7.74 -3.56 12.16
CA VAL A 64 -7.10 -4.44 13.15
C VAL A 64 -7.98 -5.65 13.49
N GLY A 65 -7.38 -6.83 13.50
CA GLY A 65 -8.04 -8.09 13.87
C GLY A 65 -9.00 -8.66 12.83
N ARG A 66 -9.02 -8.11 11.59
CA ARG A 66 -9.92 -8.60 10.54
C ARG A 66 -9.57 -10.03 10.14
N ALA A 67 -10.55 -10.93 10.17
CA ALA A 67 -10.48 -12.25 9.58
C ALA A 67 -10.68 -12.20 8.05
N THR A 68 -10.21 -13.23 7.34
CA THR A 68 -10.28 -13.26 5.87
C THR A 68 -11.71 -13.13 5.35
N GLN A 69 -12.69 -13.81 5.95
CA GLN A 69 -14.09 -13.72 5.53
C GLN A 69 -14.60 -12.27 5.53
N GLU A 70 -14.30 -11.50 6.59
CA GLU A 70 -14.72 -10.12 6.71
C GLU A 70 -14.05 -9.21 5.66
N GLY A 71 -12.79 -9.51 5.29
CA GLY A 71 -12.11 -8.80 4.22
C GLY A 71 -12.70 -9.11 2.84
N ILE A 72 -13.13 -10.36 2.60
CA ILE A 72 -13.84 -10.72 1.37
C ILE A 72 -15.19 -10.01 1.28
N ASP A 73 -15.88 -9.84 2.40
CA ASP A 73 -17.13 -9.08 2.43
C ASP A 73 -16.89 -7.58 2.15
N GLU A 74 -15.78 -7.02 2.62
CA GLU A 74 -15.35 -5.67 2.30
C GLU A 74 -15.05 -5.53 0.79
N LEU A 75 -14.24 -6.41 0.21
CA LEU A 75 -13.98 -6.42 -1.25
C LEU A 75 -15.26 -6.47 -2.06
N ARG A 76 -16.24 -7.26 -1.62
CA ARG A 76 -17.55 -7.38 -2.28
C ARG A 76 -18.34 -6.08 -2.18
N SER A 77 -18.29 -5.41 -1.02
CA SER A 77 -18.99 -4.14 -0.81
C SER A 77 -18.44 -3.02 -1.68
N LEU A 78 -17.12 -2.98 -1.87
CA LEU A 78 -16.44 -2.01 -2.73
C LEU A 78 -16.71 -2.24 -4.22
N GLY A 79 -16.82 -3.48 -4.65
CA GLY A 79 -17.30 -3.87 -5.98
C GLY A 79 -16.61 -3.11 -7.12
N GLY A 80 -17.38 -2.33 -7.87
CA GLY A 80 -16.89 -1.53 -9.00
C GLY A 80 -15.96 -0.38 -8.60
N GLY A 81 -15.93 0.02 -7.31
CA GLY A 81 -15.08 1.06 -6.76
C GLY A 81 -13.62 0.63 -6.53
N LEU A 82 -13.33 -0.67 -6.63
CA LEU A 82 -11.97 -1.19 -6.48
C LEU A 82 -11.02 -0.56 -7.51
N ALA A 83 -9.85 -0.14 -7.05
CA ALA A 83 -8.77 0.36 -7.91
C ALA A 83 -8.22 -0.71 -8.87
N PRO A 84 -7.45 -0.33 -9.90
CA PRO A 84 -6.77 -1.27 -10.79
C PRO A 84 -5.85 -2.27 -10.07
N VAL A 85 -5.26 -1.87 -8.93
CA VAL A 85 -4.49 -2.75 -8.06
C VAL A 85 -5.24 -2.91 -6.73
N VAL A 86 -5.43 -4.15 -6.30
CA VAL A 86 -6.07 -4.49 -5.02
C VAL A 86 -5.05 -5.24 -4.18
N VAL A 87 -4.73 -4.70 -3.01
CA VAL A 87 -3.78 -5.28 -2.05
C VAL A 87 -4.55 -5.91 -0.91
N VAL A 88 -4.27 -7.17 -0.65
CA VAL A 88 -4.88 -7.94 0.44
C VAL A 88 -3.82 -8.42 1.41
N SER A 89 -4.06 -8.22 2.70
CA SER A 89 -3.23 -8.73 3.79
C SER A 89 -4.16 -9.37 4.83
N LEU A 90 -4.46 -10.63 4.64
CA LEU A 90 -5.40 -11.41 5.44
C LEU A 90 -4.91 -12.84 5.61
N GLY A 91 -5.41 -13.53 6.62
CA GLY A 91 -5.04 -14.89 6.97
C GLY A 91 -4.39 -15.01 8.34
N THR A 92 -3.84 -13.93 8.88
CA THR A 92 -3.17 -13.92 10.18
C THR A 92 -4.16 -14.20 11.32
N ASN A 93 -5.39 -13.69 11.22
CA ASN A 93 -6.42 -13.80 12.27
C ASN A 93 -7.37 -15.01 12.09
N ASP A 94 -7.15 -15.83 11.07
CA ASP A 94 -7.95 -17.01 10.85
C ASP A 94 -7.52 -18.17 11.77
N SER A 95 -8.45 -19.09 12.06
CA SER A 95 -8.16 -20.26 12.89
C SER A 95 -7.17 -21.21 12.24
N ASP A 96 -6.45 -21.96 13.05
CA ASP A 96 -5.59 -23.04 12.57
C ASP A 96 -6.45 -24.16 11.95
N GLY A 97 -5.93 -24.82 10.92
CA GLY A 97 -6.63 -25.89 10.20
C GLY A 97 -7.75 -25.41 9.29
N SER A 98 -7.85 -24.08 9.03
CA SER A 98 -8.87 -23.51 8.15
C SER A 98 -8.39 -23.34 6.68
N GLU A 99 -7.36 -24.04 6.26
CA GLU A 99 -6.82 -23.94 4.88
C GLU A 99 -7.87 -24.19 3.78
N PRO A 100 -8.80 -25.14 3.90
CA PRO A 100 -9.84 -25.34 2.89
C PRO A 100 -10.78 -24.14 2.77
N GLU A 101 -11.14 -23.50 3.91
CA GLU A 101 -11.97 -22.30 3.90
C GLU A 101 -11.17 -21.10 3.39
N PHE A 102 -9.91 -20.95 3.79
CA PHE A 102 -9.01 -19.91 3.28
C PHE A 102 -8.88 -19.99 1.76
N ARG A 103 -8.68 -21.19 1.18
CA ARG A 103 -8.65 -21.42 -0.26
C ARG A 103 -9.93 -20.93 -0.94
N LYS A 104 -11.08 -21.25 -0.38
CA LYS A 104 -12.37 -20.80 -0.90
C LYS A 104 -12.45 -19.27 -0.89
N LEU A 105 -11.99 -18.62 0.18
CA LEU A 105 -12.00 -17.16 0.31
C LEU A 105 -11.01 -16.50 -0.65
N VAL A 106 -9.81 -17.06 -0.86
CA VAL A 106 -8.86 -16.59 -1.88
C VAL A 106 -9.47 -16.66 -3.27
N ASN A 107 -10.13 -17.76 -3.62
CA ASN A 107 -10.82 -17.91 -4.91
C ASN A 107 -11.96 -16.88 -5.08
N GLN A 108 -12.66 -16.54 -4.00
CA GLN A 108 -13.68 -15.47 -4.03
C GLN A 108 -13.04 -14.10 -4.27
N ALA A 109 -11.90 -13.80 -3.62
CA ALA A 109 -11.18 -12.55 -3.86
C ALA A 109 -10.74 -12.44 -5.32
N VAL A 110 -10.15 -13.50 -5.88
CA VAL A 110 -9.76 -13.56 -7.30
C VAL A 110 -10.95 -13.26 -8.21
N ALA A 111 -12.10 -13.87 -7.92
CA ALA A 111 -13.31 -13.66 -8.71
C ALA A 111 -13.87 -12.22 -8.58
N ILE A 112 -13.85 -11.63 -7.38
CA ILE A 112 -14.32 -10.25 -7.13
C ILE A 112 -13.40 -9.24 -7.81
N VAL A 113 -12.09 -9.39 -7.65
CA VAL A 113 -11.09 -8.52 -8.29
C VAL A 113 -11.16 -8.63 -9.81
N GLY A 114 -11.32 -9.85 -10.30
CA GLY A 114 -11.46 -10.16 -11.72
C GLY A 114 -10.17 -10.01 -12.52
N PRO A 115 -10.16 -10.43 -13.79
CA PRO A 115 -8.93 -10.56 -14.58
C PRO A 115 -8.36 -9.22 -15.08
N ARG A 116 -9.13 -8.13 -14.99
CA ARG A 116 -8.69 -6.79 -15.43
C ARG A 116 -7.99 -5.96 -14.36
N ARG A 117 -7.98 -6.43 -13.13
CA ARG A 117 -7.27 -5.82 -12.00
C ARG A 117 -6.15 -6.74 -11.54
N CYS A 118 -5.16 -6.18 -10.91
CA CYS A 118 -4.12 -6.94 -10.24
C CYS A 118 -4.51 -7.20 -8.79
N LEU A 119 -4.40 -8.44 -8.35
CA LEU A 119 -4.53 -8.83 -6.94
C LEU A 119 -3.14 -9.05 -6.36
N VAL A 120 -2.77 -8.28 -5.36
CA VAL A 120 -1.54 -8.44 -4.58
C VAL A 120 -1.92 -9.00 -3.22
N TRP A 121 -1.36 -10.15 -2.82
CA TRP A 121 -1.64 -10.73 -1.51
C TRP A 121 -0.35 -11.01 -0.74
N ALA A 122 -0.29 -10.63 0.53
CA ALA A 122 0.88 -10.88 1.35
C ALA A 122 0.85 -12.29 1.94
N THR A 123 1.97 -13.01 1.82
CA THR A 123 2.15 -14.30 2.49
C THR A 123 2.07 -14.15 4.00
N VAL A 124 1.57 -15.17 4.68
CA VAL A 124 1.12 -15.12 6.07
C VAL A 124 2.18 -15.68 7.01
N VAL A 125 2.50 -14.89 8.04
CA VAL A 125 3.30 -15.30 9.19
C VAL A 125 2.45 -15.20 10.44
N ARG A 126 2.57 -16.15 11.35
CA ARG A 126 1.95 -16.12 12.67
C ARG A 126 2.83 -16.88 13.66
N ASP A 127 2.90 -16.39 14.89
CA ASP A 127 3.71 -17.00 15.94
C ASP A 127 5.19 -17.20 15.53
N GLY A 128 5.73 -16.25 14.76
CA GLY A 128 7.11 -16.27 14.25
C GLY A 128 7.38 -17.24 13.11
N ALA A 129 6.36 -17.89 12.56
CA ALA A 129 6.51 -18.90 11.52
C ALA A 129 5.57 -18.69 10.33
N PRO A 130 6.00 -19.06 9.10
CA PRO A 130 5.12 -19.08 7.94
C PRO A 130 3.92 -20.02 8.17
N ARG A 131 2.70 -19.53 7.84
CA ARG A 131 1.52 -20.42 7.77
C ARG A 131 1.56 -21.22 6.47
N THR A 132 2.32 -22.32 6.46
CA THR A 132 2.66 -23.06 5.26
C THR A 132 1.44 -23.46 4.41
N GLY A 133 0.37 -23.97 5.03
CA GLY A 133 -0.86 -24.35 4.31
C GLY A 133 -1.53 -23.14 3.64
N PHE A 134 -1.60 -21.99 4.31
CA PHE A 134 -2.15 -20.76 3.75
C PHE A 134 -1.27 -20.21 2.62
N ASN A 135 0.04 -20.21 2.84
CA ASN A 135 0.98 -19.72 1.84
C ASN A 135 0.98 -20.60 0.58
N GLN A 136 0.80 -21.92 0.73
CA GLN A 136 0.60 -22.81 -0.42
C GLN A 136 -0.67 -22.46 -1.22
N VAL A 137 -1.78 -22.09 -0.54
CA VAL A 137 -2.99 -21.62 -1.21
C VAL A 137 -2.72 -20.35 -2.04
N LEU A 138 -1.94 -19.42 -1.51
CA LEU A 138 -1.58 -18.19 -2.21
C LEU A 138 -0.66 -18.47 -3.41
N GLU A 139 0.30 -19.38 -3.27
CA GLU A 139 1.16 -19.82 -4.36
C GLU A 139 0.39 -20.50 -5.49
N ASP A 140 -0.57 -21.36 -5.14
CA ASP A 140 -1.46 -21.99 -6.11
C ASP A 140 -2.23 -20.91 -6.89
N ALA A 141 -2.82 -19.92 -6.19
CA ALA A 141 -3.54 -18.82 -6.82
C ALA A 141 -2.64 -17.99 -7.74
N ARG A 142 -1.39 -17.69 -7.35
CA ARG A 142 -0.41 -17.00 -8.21
C ARG A 142 -0.09 -17.80 -9.47
N SER A 143 0.04 -19.11 -9.35
CA SER A 143 0.36 -19.99 -10.48
C SER A 143 -0.80 -20.13 -11.47
N GLU A 144 -2.03 -20.08 -10.99
CA GLU A 144 -3.25 -20.25 -11.77
C GLU A 144 -3.74 -18.93 -12.40
N HIS A 145 -3.39 -17.78 -11.82
CA HIS A 145 -3.91 -16.47 -12.22
C HIS A 145 -2.78 -15.48 -12.53
N PRO A 146 -2.57 -15.11 -13.80
CA PRO A 146 -1.44 -14.24 -14.20
C PRO A 146 -1.51 -12.81 -13.65
N ASN A 147 -2.65 -12.40 -13.11
CA ASN A 147 -2.88 -11.11 -12.47
C ASN A 147 -2.75 -11.17 -10.93
N VAL A 148 -2.30 -12.27 -10.36
CA VAL A 148 -1.99 -12.40 -8.92
C VAL A 148 -0.51 -12.19 -8.68
N ARG A 149 -0.18 -11.39 -7.67
CA ARG A 149 1.18 -11.15 -7.16
C ARG A 149 1.23 -11.42 -5.67
N LEU A 150 2.38 -11.83 -5.17
CA LEU A 150 2.58 -12.02 -3.74
C LEU A 150 3.58 -11.00 -3.19
N VAL A 151 3.33 -10.55 -1.98
CA VAL A 151 4.32 -9.92 -1.12
C VAL A 151 4.93 -11.04 -0.29
N GLU A 152 6.21 -11.33 -0.49
CA GLU A 152 6.89 -12.47 0.09
C GLU A 152 7.28 -12.23 1.57
N TRP A 153 6.30 -11.79 2.37
CA TRP A 153 6.52 -11.46 3.78
C TRP A 153 7.05 -12.63 4.59
N ALA A 154 6.55 -13.84 4.33
CA ALA A 154 6.99 -15.03 5.04
C ALA A 154 8.46 -15.38 4.76
N ALA A 155 8.95 -15.11 3.54
CA ALA A 155 10.36 -15.30 3.19
C ALA A 155 11.24 -14.25 3.88
N LEU A 156 10.83 -12.97 3.84
CA LEU A 156 11.55 -11.89 4.51
C LEU A 156 11.75 -12.16 6.01
N VAL A 157 10.69 -12.58 6.71
CA VAL A 157 10.76 -12.94 8.13
C VAL A 157 11.61 -14.19 8.36
N GLY A 158 11.57 -15.15 7.42
CA GLY A 158 12.41 -16.37 7.49
C GLY A 158 13.90 -16.05 7.37
N ASP A 159 14.26 -15.04 6.61
CA ASP A 159 15.64 -14.57 6.44
C ASP A 159 16.10 -13.64 7.57
N ASP A 160 15.17 -12.89 8.18
CA ASP A 160 15.45 -11.91 9.24
C ASP A 160 14.31 -11.89 10.28
N GLY A 161 14.47 -12.70 11.32
CA GLY A 161 13.52 -12.78 12.44
C GLY A 161 13.41 -11.50 13.27
N GLU A 162 14.37 -10.55 13.16
CA GLU A 162 14.32 -9.25 13.87
C GLU A 162 13.28 -8.30 13.27
N LEU A 163 12.71 -8.63 12.11
CA LEU A 163 11.61 -7.88 11.51
C LEU A 163 10.29 -8.01 12.30
N LEU A 164 10.15 -9.02 13.16
CA LEU A 164 8.97 -9.20 14.01
C LEU A 164 9.14 -8.59 15.40
N ALA A 165 8.08 -8.00 15.91
CA ALA A 165 7.98 -7.55 17.29
C ALA A 165 7.92 -8.76 18.26
N GLY A 166 7.96 -8.50 19.57
CA GLY A 166 8.01 -9.54 20.58
C GLY A 166 6.77 -10.45 20.67
N ASP A 167 5.68 -10.09 19.98
CA ASP A 167 4.49 -10.94 19.85
C ASP A 167 4.58 -11.95 18.68
N LEU A 168 5.64 -11.88 17.89
CA LEU A 168 5.93 -12.76 16.77
C LEU A 168 4.86 -12.74 15.65
N VAL A 169 4.09 -11.67 15.57
CA VAL A 169 3.02 -11.44 14.58
C VAL A 169 3.22 -10.10 13.89
N HIS A 170 3.32 -9.03 14.68
CA HIS A 170 3.44 -7.68 14.17
C HIS A 170 4.88 -7.34 13.78
N GLY A 171 5.04 -6.45 12.81
CA GLY A 171 6.36 -5.95 12.44
C GLY A 171 6.93 -4.99 13.50
N THR A 172 8.25 -4.99 13.66
CA THR A 172 8.96 -3.83 14.22
C THR A 172 8.81 -2.63 13.27
N PRO A 173 9.20 -1.40 13.66
CA PRO A 173 9.23 -0.27 12.71
C PRO A 173 10.01 -0.61 11.42
N GLU A 174 11.16 -1.29 11.55
CA GLU A 174 11.94 -1.79 10.42
C GLU A 174 11.16 -2.85 9.63
N GLY A 175 10.53 -3.79 10.31
CA GLY A 175 9.71 -4.84 9.68
C GLY A 175 8.57 -4.26 8.85
N TYR A 176 7.88 -3.24 9.37
CA TYR A 176 6.82 -2.56 8.60
C TYR A 176 7.36 -1.77 7.42
N ALA A 177 8.51 -1.08 7.56
CA ALA A 177 9.14 -0.39 6.45
C ALA A 177 9.53 -1.37 5.34
N ARG A 178 10.18 -2.48 5.66
CA ARG A 178 10.55 -3.54 4.70
C ARG A 178 9.32 -4.17 4.04
N ARG A 179 8.27 -4.43 4.82
CA ARG A 179 7.01 -4.96 4.28
C ARG A 179 6.33 -3.96 3.33
N ALA A 180 6.37 -2.66 3.62
CA ALA A 180 5.84 -1.61 2.75
C ALA A 180 6.62 -1.53 1.43
N GLU A 181 7.96 -1.57 1.48
CA GLU A 181 8.84 -1.64 0.30
C GLU A 181 8.47 -2.82 -0.61
N GLU A 182 8.34 -4.03 -0.03
CA GLU A 182 7.96 -5.24 -0.78
C GLU A 182 6.53 -5.16 -1.33
N THR A 183 5.60 -4.58 -0.57
CA THR A 183 4.23 -4.33 -1.04
C THR A 183 4.24 -3.38 -2.24
N ALA A 184 4.98 -2.29 -2.15
CA ALA A 184 5.11 -1.33 -3.24
C ALA A 184 5.79 -1.95 -4.47
N ARG A 185 6.78 -2.82 -4.28
CA ARG A 185 7.39 -3.58 -5.38
C ARG A 185 6.35 -4.48 -6.07
N ALA A 186 5.60 -5.27 -5.31
CA ALA A 186 4.55 -6.13 -5.86
C ALA A 186 3.45 -5.34 -6.59
N ILE A 187 3.11 -4.14 -6.12
CA ILE A 187 2.19 -3.21 -6.79
C ILE A 187 2.75 -2.77 -8.15
N ARG A 188 4.03 -2.38 -8.20
CA ARG A 188 4.69 -1.95 -9.45
C ARG A 188 4.86 -3.09 -10.46
N ASP A 189 4.96 -4.33 -9.99
CA ASP A 189 5.05 -5.54 -10.82
C ASP A 189 3.69 -5.98 -11.41
N CYS A 190 2.60 -5.27 -11.06
CA CYS A 190 1.31 -5.49 -11.67
C CYS A 190 1.32 -5.14 -13.15
N PRO A 191 0.67 -5.92 -14.02
CA PRO A 191 0.51 -5.55 -15.42
C PRO A 191 -0.14 -4.17 -15.55
N ALA A 192 0.32 -3.36 -16.50
CA ALA A 192 -0.37 -2.12 -16.84
C ALA A 192 -1.80 -2.45 -17.28
N ALA A 193 -2.80 -1.73 -16.70
CA ALA A 193 -4.21 -1.91 -17.01
C ALA A 193 -4.55 -1.42 -18.43
#